data_f811962727208890c94c70769b8ba506
#
_entry.id   f811962727208890c94c70769b8ba506
#
_cell.length_a   1.000
_cell.length_b   1.000
_cell.length_c   1.000
_cell.angle_alpha   90.00
_cell.angle_beta   90.00
_cell.angle_gamma   90.00
#
_symmetry.space_group_name_H-M   'P 1'
#
loop_
_entity.id
_entity.type
_entity.pdbx_description
1 polymer ?
#
loop_
_entity_poly.entity_id
_entity_poly.type
_entity_poly.pdbx_seq_one_letter_code
_entity_poly.pdbx_strand_id
1 'polypeptide(L)'
;PGQPGQPGQPGPAKQGMSTTASNILIAVVAAVLAAALCLGLGYGALTSGLITLPTSNSLSNVSSNKSGSGSATAKSGEAPDWQTVASDVSGSVVSIQTALSNGTAKGSGAIIDTEGHIITNNHVISGAQQIQVTLANGNMYSATLVGTDTTTDLAVIKLDNPPSDLKAVKFADSDKLAVGENVMAIG
;
A
#
# COMPACT_ATOMS: atom_id res chain seq x y z
N PRO A 1 -68.32 37.72 -62.69
CA PRO A 1 -67.36 38.18 -61.66
C PRO A 1 -66.56 37.02 -61.09
N GLY A 2 -65.25 37.02 -61.49
CA GLY A 2 -64.36 35.94 -61.23
C GLY A 2 -63.66 36.12 -59.89
N GLN A 3 -63.44 35.00 -59.15
CA GLN A 3 -62.62 34.95 -57.96
C GLN A 3 -61.15 35.01 -58.27
N PRO A 4 -60.33 35.74 -57.54
CA PRO A 4 -58.87 35.73 -57.67
C PRO A 4 -58.25 34.46 -57.14
N GLY A 5 -57.28 33.87 -57.85
CA GLY A 5 -56.57 32.65 -57.50
C GLY A 5 -55.67 32.78 -56.24
N GLN A 6 -55.61 31.75 -55.41
CA GLN A 6 -54.70 31.65 -54.29
C GLN A 6 -53.27 31.46 -54.76
N PRO A 7 -52.29 32.11 -54.13
CA PRO A 7 -50.88 31.82 -54.36
C PRO A 7 -50.47 30.46 -53.84
N GLY A 8 -49.71 29.70 -54.60
CA GLY A 8 -49.21 28.37 -54.28
C GLY A 8 -48.26 28.39 -53.03
N GLN A 9 -48.43 27.40 -52.14
CA GLN A 9 -47.53 27.14 -51.01
C GLN A 9 -46.12 26.76 -51.47
N PRO A 10 -45.08 27.30 -50.90
CA PRO A 10 -43.72 26.83 -51.16
C PRO A 10 -43.52 25.44 -50.58
N GLY A 11 -42.90 24.52 -51.35
CA GLY A 11 -42.56 23.18 -50.89
C GLY A 11 -41.49 23.16 -49.80
N PRO A 12 -41.34 22.06 -49.06
CA PRO A 12 -40.43 21.99 -47.93
C PRO A 12 -38.97 22.17 -48.37
N ALA A 13 -38.31 23.18 -47.80
CA ALA A 13 -36.90 23.42 -47.99
C ALA A 13 -36.09 22.28 -47.35
N LYS A 14 -35.20 21.65 -48.14
CA LYS A 14 -34.20 20.72 -47.60
C LYS A 14 -33.31 21.48 -46.63
N GLN A 15 -33.44 21.18 -45.34
CA GLN A 15 -32.54 21.70 -44.32
C GLN A 15 -31.15 21.12 -44.55
N GLY A 16 -30.28 21.87 -45.16
CA GLY A 16 -28.84 21.63 -45.14
C GLY A 16 -28.34 21.78 -43.73
N MET A 17 -27.53 20.83 -43.30
CA MET A 17 -26.87 20.85 -42.01
C MET A 17 -26.13 22.19 -41.82
N SER A 18 -26.35 22.91 -40.74
CA SER A 18 -25.72 24.21 -40.50
C SER A 18 -24.21 24.05 -40.50
N THR A 19 -23.48 25.01 -41.06
CA THR A 19 -22.01 25.03 -41.10
C THR A 19 -21.39 24.85 -39.73
N THR A 20 -22.05 25.28 -38.66
CA THR A 20 -21.62 25.10 -37.26
C THR A 20 -21.69 23.62 -36.86
N ALA A 21 -22.76 22.90 -37.22
CA ALA A 21 -22.90 21.47 -36.87
C ALA A 21 -21.87 20.62 -37.66
N SER A 22 -21.58 20.98 -38.91
CA SER A 22 -20.55 20.32 -39.71
C SER A 22 -19.14 20.51 -39.12
N ASN A 23 -18.82 21.73 -38.66
CA ASN A 23 -17.53 22.04 -38.06
C ASN A 23 -17.32 21.34 -36.72
N ILE A 24 -18.37 21.22 -35.92
CA ILE A 24 -18.33 20.46 -34.66
C ILE A 24 -18.08 18.96 -34.94
N LEU A 25 -18.77 18.39 -35.89
CA LEU A 25 -18.60 16.98 -36.28
C LEU A 25 -17.16 16.71 -36.76
N ILE A 26 -16.60 17.58 -37.62
CA ILE A 26 -15.22 17.47 -38.09
C ILE A 26 -14.23 17.56 -36.92
N ALA A 27 -14.43 18.49 -35.97
CA ALA A 27 -13.57 18.63 -34.80
C ALA A 27 -13.60 17.39 -33.90
N VAL A 28 -14.77 16.81 -33.68
CA VAL A 28 -14.91 15.57 -32.86
C VAL A 28 -14.24 14.38 -33.56
N VAL A 29 -14.44 14.21 -34.86
CA VAL A 29 -13.79 13.15 -35.65
C VAL A 29 -12.26 13.30 -35.63
N ALA A 30 -11.76 14.52 -35.82
CA ALA A 30 -10.32 14.79 -35.72
C ALA A 30 -9.74 14.48 -34.34
N ALA A 31 -10.44 14.83 -33.26
CA ALA A 31 -10.03 14.54 -31.90
C ALA A 31 -9.98 13.02 -31.61
N VAL A 32 -10.98 12.27 -32.09
CA VAL A 32 -11.01 10.80 -31.92
C VAL A 32 -9.88 10.13 -32.70
N LEU A 33 -9.61 10.58 -33.94
CA LEU A 33 -8.50 10.06 -34.73
C LEU A 33 -7.14 10.37 -34.10
N ALA A 34 -6.96 11.57 -33.54
CA ALA A 34 -5.73 11.94 -32.85
C ALA A 34 -5.53 11.08 -31.59
N ALA A 35 -6.58 10.84 -30.80
CA ALA A 35 -6.54 9.98 -29.63
C ALA A 35 -6.20 8.51 -29.98
N ALA A 36 -6.80 7.98 -31.05
CA ALA A 36 -6.51 6.64 -31.56
C ALA A 36 -5.05 6.49 -32.04
N LEU A 37 -4.51 7.51 -32.71
CA LEU A 37 -3.12 7.55 -33.13
C LEU A 37 -2.16 7.60 -31.93
N CYS A 38 -2.44 8.42 -30.93
CA CYS A 38 -1.63 8.50 -29.71
C CYS A 38 -1.63 7.17 -28.92
N LEU A 39 -2.80 6.53 -28.80
CA LEU A 39 -2.92 5.22 -28.17
C LEU A 39 -2.20 4.12 -28.96
N GLY A 40 -2.33 4.13 -30.29
CA GLY A 40 -1.66 3.16 -31.18
C GLY A 40 -0.13 3.30 -31.13
N LEU A 41 0.37 4.53 -31.21
CA LEU A 41 1.81 4.80 -31.12
C LEU A 41 2.36 4.49 -29.72
N GLY A 42 1.61 4.82 -28.64
CA GLY A 42 1.98 4.49 -27.27
C GLY A 42 2.02 2.99 -27.04
N TYR A 43 1.03 2.25 -27.52
CA TYR A 43 1.01 0.79 -27.44
C TYR A 43 2.12 0.14 -28.27
N GLY A 44 2.35 0.64 -29.47
CA GLY A 44 3.44 0.18 -30.34
C GLY A 44 4.83 0.43 -29.74
N ALA A 45 5.03 1.57 -29.07
CA ALA A 45 6.29 1.88 -28.38
C ALA A 45 6.55 0.96 -27.16
N LEU A 46 5.48 0.59 -26.44
CA LEU A 46 5.55 -0.37 -25.32
C LEU A 46 5.87 -1.80 -25.81
N THR A 47 5.27 -2.24 -26.91
CA THR A 47 5.44 -3.61 -27.43
C THR A 47 6.74 -3.78 -28.22
N SER A 48 7.25 -2.71 -28.84
CA SER A 48 8.51 -2.73 -29.60
C SER A 48 9.76 -2.49 -28.76
N GLY A 49 9.62 -2.32 -27.44
CA GLY A 49 10.76 -2.12 -26.54
C GLY A 49 11.47 -0.77 -26.69
N LEU A 50 10.87 0.19 -27.43
CA LEU A 50 11.41 1.54 -27.60
C LEU A 50 11.31 2.40 -26.33
N ILE A 51 10.39 2.02 -25.42
CA ILE A 51 10.29 2.60 -24.08
C ILE A 51 10.62 1.47 -23.09
N THR A 52 11.83 1.41 -22.63
CA THR A 52 12.18 0.64 -21.46
C THR A 52 11.63 1.39 -20.24
N LEU A 53 10.50 0.92 -19.71
CA LEU A 53 10.13 1.29 -18.35
C LEU A 53 11.32 0.91 -17.46
N PRO A 54 11.75 1.77 -16.51
CA PRO A 54 12.73 1.37 -15.54
C PRO A 54 12.10 0.23 -14.72
N THR A 55 12.29 -1.00 -15.19
CA THR A 55 12.08 -2.16 -14.33
C THR A 55 13.06 -1.97 -13.20
N SER A 56 12.56 -2.02 -11.99
CA SER A 56 13.35 -1.87 -10.77
C SER A 56 14.33 -3.04 -10.62
N ASN A 57 15.29 -3.13 -11.54
CA ASN A 57 16.46 -3.99 -11.42
C ASN A 57 17.31 -3.62 -10.19
N SER A 58 17.01 -2.45 -9.58
CA SER A 58 17.61 -2.06 -8.30
C SER A 58 17.28 -3.02 -7.16
N LEU A 59 16.11 -3.68 -7.19
CA LEU A 59 15.74 -4.63 -6.13
C LEU A 59 16.31 -6.04 -6.37
N SER A 60 16.51 -6.47 -7.61
CA SER A 60 17.16 -7.74 -7.90
C SER A 60 18.66 -7.69 -7.62
N ASN A 61 19.30 -6.52 -7.74
CA ASN A 61 20.70 -6.33 -7.37
C ASN A 61 20.91 -6.18 -5.85
N VAL A 62 19.87 -5.79 -5.08
CA VAL A 62 19.95 -5.80 -3.61
C VAL A 62 19.91 -7.25 -3.09
N SER A 63 19.20 -8.15 -3.78
CA SER A 63 19.17 -9.58 -3.42
C SER A 63 20.43 -10.35 -3.83
N SER A 64 21.24 -9.84 -4.77
CA SER A 64 22.46 -10.50 -5.25
C SER A 64 23.74 -9.84 -4.74
N ASN A 65 23.68 -8.89 -3.79
CA ASN A 65 24.89 -8.41 -3.14
C ASN A 65 25.42 -9.48 -2.16
N LYS A 66 25.94 -10.56 -2.75
CA LYS A 66 26.97 -11.32 -2.13
C LYS A 66 28.16 -10.38 -1.94
N SER A 67 28.50 -10.15 -0.69
CA SER A 67 29.75 -9.51 -0.27
C SER A 67 29.72 -7.98 -0.29
N GLY A 68 29.08 -7.36 0.67
CA GLY A 68 29.81 -6.37 1.42
C GLY A 68 30.87 -7.13 2.21
N SER A 69 32.12 -7.02 1.82
CA SER A 69 33.27 -7.42 2.65
C SER A 69 33.41 -6.45 3.82
N GLY A 70 32.42 -6.43 4.68
CA GLY A 70 32.54 -5.95 6.04
C GLY A 70 32.76 -7.18 6.88
N SER A 71 34.00 -7.47 7.22
CA SER A 71 34.37 -8.51 8.17
C SER A 71 33.88 -8.15 9.56
N ALA A 72 32.61 -8.22 9.81
CA ALA A 72 32.11 -8.52 11.13
C ALA A 72 32.07 -10.07 11.20
N THR A 73 33.05 -10.64 11.83
CA THR A 73 33.11 -12.08 12.10
C THR A 73 31.91 -12.42 13.00
N ALA A 74 30.78 -12.78 12.41
CA ALA A 74 29.82 -13.61 13.11
C ALA A 74 30.64 -14.85 13.54
N LYS A 75 30.59 -15.17 14.81
CA LYS A 75 31.37 -16.22 15.48
C LYS A 75 31.16 -17.64 14.91
N SER A 76 30.40 -17.80 13.82
CA SER A 76 30.11 -19.06 13.16
C SER A 76 30.23 -19.06 11.64
N GLY A 77 30.63 -17.98 10.96
CA GLY A 77 30.94 -18.01 9.51
C GLY A 77 29.77 -18.30 8.56
N GLU A 78 28.58 -18.56 9.06
CA GLU A 78 27.38 -18.78 8.28
C GLU A 78 26.49 -17.54 8.29
N ALA A 79 26.00 -17.13 7.11
CA ALA A 79 25.01 -16.06 7.02
C ALA A 79 23.72 -16.53 7.74
N PRO A 80 23.06 -15.66 8.52
CA PRO A 80 21.81 -16.01 9.18
C PRO A 80 20.78 -16.51 8.17
N ASP A 81 20.11 -17.60 8.49
CA ASP A 81 18.93 -18.04 7.73
C ASP A 81 17.75 -17.14 8.07
N TRP A 82 17.61 -16.05 7.30
CA TRP A 82 16.55 -15.06 7.49
C TRP A 82 15.15 -15.63 7.33
N GLN A 83 14.96 -16.70 6.55
CA GLN A 83 13.66 -17.36 6.41
C GLN A 83 13.29 -18.07 7.71
N THR A 84 14.20 -18.78 8.31
CA THR A 84 14.00 -19.40 9.62
C THR A 84 13.76 -18.35 10.69
N VAL A 85 14.55 -17.27 10.76
CA VAL A 85 14.36 -16.18 11.71
C VAL A 85 12.97 -15.57 11.56
N ALA A 86 12.56 -15.22 10.34
CA ALA A 86 11.23 -14.66 10.09
C ALA A 86 10.11 -15.63 10.50
N SER A 87 10.24 -16.92 10.17
CA SER A 87 9.27 -17.95 10.54
C SER A 87 9.13 -18.10 12.06
N ASP A 88 10.24 -18.05 12.78
CA ASP A 88 10.26 -18.24 14.23
C ASP A 88 9.56 -17.11 14.98
N VAL A 89 9.67 -15.87 14.48
CA VAL A 89 9.15 -14.70 15.19
C VAL A 89 7.82 -14.17 14.64
N SER A 90 7.45 -14.51 13.40
CA SER A 90 6.24 -13.98 12.76
C SER A 90 4.95 -14.27 13.56
N GLY A 91 4.90 -15.40 14.27
CA GLY A 91 3.76 -15.74 15.13
C GLY A 91 3.60 -14.82 16.35
N SER A 92 4.63 -14.05 16.68
CA SER A 92 4.62 -13.09 17.79
C SER A 92 4.41 -11.64 17.32
N VAL A 93 4.43 -11.38 16.00
CA VAL A 93 4.20 -10.06 15.41
C VAL A 93 2.72 -9.89 15.08
N VAL A 94 2.18 -8.72 15.38
CA VAL A 94 0.77 -8.41 15.19
C VAL A 94 0.59 -7.13 14.37
N SER A 95 -0.51 -7.05 13.64
CA SER A 95 -0.98 -5.81 13.02
C SER A 95 -1.94 -5.10 13.96
N ILE A 96 -1.77 -3.79 14.12
CA ILE A 96 -2.61 -2.95 14.97
C ILE A 96 -3.32 -1.94 14.10
N GLN A 97 -4.63 -1.80 14.29
CA GLN A 97 -5.44 -0.75 13.71
C GLN A 97 -6.19 -0.03 14.81
N THR A 98 -6.13 1.30 14.78
CA THR A 98 -6.82 2.15 15.75
C THR A 98 -7.85 3.03 15.07
N ALA A 99 -9.03 3.16 15.68
CA ALA A 99 -10.01 4.14 15.28
C ALA A 99 -9.76 5.44 16.07
N LEU A 100 -9.61 6.54 15.34
CA LEU A 100 -9.46 7.89 15.86
C LEU A 100 -10.76 8.68 15.62
N SER A 101 -10.89 9.84 16.22
CA SER A 101 -12.07 10.74 15.98
C SER A 101 -12.16 11.21 14.52
N ASN A 102 -11.05 11.26 13.80
CA ASN A 102 -10.93 11.81 12.45
C ASN A 102 -10.34 10.83 11.42
N GLY A 103 -10.27 9.54 11.74
CA GLY A 103 -9.70 8.55 10.83
C GLY A 103 -9.23 7.28 11.51
N THR A 104 -8.26 6.62 10.89
CA THR A 104 -7.65 5.39 11.41
C THR A 104 -6.13 5.50 11.34
N ALA A 105 -5.43 4.93 12.33
CA ALA A 105 -3.99 4.70 12.23
C ALA A 105 -3.73 3.18 12.18
N LYS A 106 -2.57 2.82 11.63
CA LYS A 106 -2.10 1.43 11.54
C LYS A 106 -0.65 1.35 11.97
N GLY A 107 -0.31 0.23 12.54
CA GLY A 107 1.06 -0.08 12.96
C GLY A 107 1.21 -1.55 13.25
N SER A 108 2.33 -1.91 13.81
CA SER A 108 2.65 -3.27 14.24
C SER A 108 3.03 -3.29 15.72
N GLY A 109 3.04 -4.47 16.29
CA GLY A 109 3.46 -4.71 17.67
C GLY A 109 4.00 -6.11 17.83
N ALA A 110 4.54 -6.38 19.02
CA ALA A 110 5.03 -7.69 19.38
C ALA A 110 4.38 -8.19 20.68
N ILE A 111 3.92 -9.43 20.67
CA ILE A 111 3.37 -10.10 21.86
C ILE A 111 4.51 -10.34 22.83
N ILE A 112 4.41 -9.88 24.08
CA ILE A 112 5.47 -9.96 25.08
C ILE A 112 5.23 -11.02 26.15
N ASP A 113 4.00 -11.53 26.25
CA ASP A 113 3.66 -12.63 27.17
C ASP A 113 2.43 -13.43 26.68
N THR A 114 2.10 -14.47 27.40
CA THR A 114 0.93 -15.34 27.12
C THR A 114 -0.38 -14.78 27.68
N GLU A 115 -0.32 -13.69 28.44
CA GLU A 115 -1.52 -13.00 28.97
C GLU A 115 -2.10 -12.00 27.96
N GLY A 116 -1.44 -11.83 26.81
CA GLY A 116 -1.89 -10.99 25.71
C GLY A 116 -1.39 -9.55 25.76
N HIS A 117 -0.32 -9.27 26.50
CA HIS A 117 0.32 -7.97 26.42
C HIS A 117 1.14 -7.84 25.12
N ILE A 118 1.05 -6.67 24.52
CA ILE A 118 1.69 -6.35 23.24
C ILE A 118 2.40 -5.02 23.40
N ILE A 119 3.69 -4.97 23.04
CA ILE A 119 4.44 -3.74 22.93
C ILE A 119 4.27 -3.16 21.53
N THR A 120 4.07 -1.85 21.45
CA THR A 120 3.95 -1.08 20.20
C THR A 120 4.46 0.35 20.41
N ASN A 121 4.34 1.20 19.41
CA ASN A 121 4.69 2.61 19.54
C ASN A 121 3.50 3.43 20.07
N ASN A 122 3.81 4.43 20.88
CA ASN A 122 2.79 5.33 21.44
C ASN A 122 2.03 6.09 20.34
N HIS A 123 2.73 6.55 19.30
CA HIS A 123 2.07 7.29 18.20
C HIS A 123 1.03 6.43 17.44
N VAL A 124 1.15 5.09 17.43
CA VAL A 124 0.18 4.18 16.78
C VAL A 124 -1.16 4.17 17.52
N ILE A 125 -1.13 4.30 18.85
CA ILE A 125 -2.33 4.18 19.69
C ILE A 125 -2.79 5.51 20.30
N SER A 126 -2.02 6.58 20.12
CA SER A 126 -2.34 7.90 20.69
C SER A 126 -3.65 8.45 20.12
N GLY A 127 -4.57 8.82 21.02
CA GLY A 127 -5.91 9.30 20.64
C GLY A 127 -6.88 8.21 20.16
N ALA A 128 -6.52 6.94 20.28
CA ALA A 128 -7.37 5.82 19.88
C ALA A 128 -8.64 5.76 20.72
N GLN A 129 -9.79 5.67 20.05
CA GLN A 129 -11.08 5.37 20.66
C GLN A 129 -11.32 3.85 20.73
N GLN A 130 -10.76 3.12 19.78
CA GLN A 130 -10.77 1.67 19.74
C GLN A 130 -9.44 1.16 19.19
N ILE A 131 -8.96 0.06 19.73
CA ILE A 131 -7.74 -0.62 19.29
C ILE A 131 -8.13 -2.03 18.86
N GLN A 132 -7.82 -2.38 17.62
CA GLN A 132 -7.99 -3.71 17.05
C GLN A 132 -6.63 -4.31 16.72
N VAL A 133 -6.42 -5.54 17.12
CA VAL A 133 -5.20 -6.30 16.86
C VAL A 133 -5.53 -7.50 16.02
N THR A 134 -4.76 -7.72 14.96
CA THR A 134 -4.85 -8.91 14.12
C THR A 134 -3.60 -9.76 14.34
N LEU A 135 -3.79 -10.98 14.79
CA LEU A 135 -2.71 -11.96 14.99
C LEU A 135 -2.24 -12.55 13.65
N ALA A 136 -1.09 -13.21 13.64
CA ALA A 136 -0.50 -13.84 12.46
C ALA A 136 -1.42 -14.89 11.81
N ASN A 137 -2.33 -15.52 12.57
CA ASN A 137 -3.33 -16.47 12.05
C ASN A 137 -4.56 -15.79 11.42
N GLY A 138 -4.60 -14.44 11.39
CA GLY A 138 -5.71 -13.64 10.86
C GLY A 138 -6.84 -13.36 11.85
N ASN A 139 -6.81 -13.91 13.05
CA ASN A 139 -7.82 -13.63 14.07
C ASN A 139 -7.68 -12.20 14.60
N MET A 140 -8.81 -11.55 14.82
CA MET A 140 -8.89 -10.16 15.29
C MET A 140 -9.41 -10.11 16.71
N TYR A 141 -8.80 -9.25 17.52
CA TYR A 141 -9.14 -9.03 18.93
C TYR A 141 -9.23 -7.52 19.19
N SER A 142 -10.12 -7.13 20.10
CA SER A 142 -10.04 -5.81 20.70
C SER A 142 -8.90 -5.79 21.71
N ALA A 143 -8.36 -4.60 21.95
CA ALA A 143 -7.32 -4.43 22.95
C ALA A 143 -7.54 -3.13 23.72
N THR A 144 -7.06 -3.13 24.97
CA THR A 144 -7.10 -1.98 25.88
C THR A 144 -5.69 -1.48 26.15
N LEU A 145 -5.57 -0.16 26.38
CA LEU A 145 -4.30 0.47 26.73
C LEU A 145 -3.93 0.11 28.18
N VAL A 146 -2.69 -0.37 28.37
CA VAL A 146 -2.11 -0.63 29.68
C VAL A 146 -1.26 0.55 30.15
N GLY A 147 -0.41 1.07 29.27
CA GLY A 147 0.45 2.21 29.60
C GLY A 147 1.21 2.73 28.39
N THR A 148 1.70 3.96 28.51
CA THR A 148 2.47 4.64 27.46
C THR A 148 3.66 5.37 28.06
N ASP A 149 4.71 5.50 27.26
CA ASP A 149 5.80 6.43 27.47
C ASP A 149 6.00 7.26 26.21
N THR A 150 5.64 8.53 26.27
CA THR A 150 5.78 9.48 25.15
C THR A 150 7.23 9.86 24.88
N THR A 151 8.12 9.73 25.86
CA THR A 151 9.54 10.08 25.71
C THR A 151 10.27 9.09 24.83
N THR A 152 9.96 7.79 25.00
CA THR A 152 10.55 6.70 24.23
C THR A 152 9.66 6.25 23.06
N ASP A 153 8.47 6.86 22.91
CA ASP A 153 7.44 6.44 21.95
C ASP A 153 7.03 4.97 22.10
N LEU A 154 6.94 4.48 23.35
CA LEU A 154 6.50 3.12 23.63
C LEU A 154 5.09 3.09 24.22
N ALA A 155 4.36 2.02 23.92
CA ALA A 155 3.09 1.69 24.54
C ALA A 155 2.94 0.20 24.75
N VAL A 156 2.20 -0.17 25.79
CA VAL A 156 1.74 -1.54 26.04
C VAL A 156 0.22 -1.55 25.98
N ILE A 157 -0.31 -2.44 25.16
CA ILE A 157 -1.73 -2.75 25.07
C ILE A 157 -1.97 -4.21 25.47
N LYS A 158 -3.18 -4.54 25.86
CA LYS A 158 -3.58 -5.89 26.25
C LYS A 158 -4.77 -6.36 25.43
N LEU A 159 -4.70 -7.56 24.87
CA LEU A 159 -5.83 -8.20 24.19
C LEU A 159 -6.98 -8.46 25.16
N ASP A 160 -8.19 -8.19 24.72
CA ASP A 160 -9.40 -8.62 25.40
C ASP A 160 -9.63 -10.10 25.05
N ASN A 161 -9.75 -10.96 26.08
CA ASN A 161 -9.91 -12.42 25.91
C ASN A 161 -8.84 -13.05 25.00
N PRO A 162 -7.55 -12.99 25.37
CA PRO A 162 -6.47 -13.53 24.57
C PRO A 162 -6.61 -15.05 24.39
N PRO A 163 -6.22 -15.61 23.22
CA PRO A 163 -6.19 -17.06 23.05
C PRO A 163 -5.04 -17.68 23.86
N SER A 164 -5.17 -18.96 24.19
CA SER A 164 -4.21 -19.66 25.05
C SER A 164 -2.89 -20.07 24.35
N ASP A 165 -2.82 -19.95 23.03
CA ASP A 165 -1.72 -20.38 22.16
C ASP A 165 -0.83 -19.23 21.70
N LEU A 166 -0.86 -18.08 22.40
CA LEU A 166 -0.03 -16.94 22.09
C LEU A 166 1.46 -17.29 22.19
N LYS A 167 2.23 -16.83 21.20
CA LYS A 167 3.69 -16.90 21.21
C LYS A 167 4.26 -15.54 21.59
N ALA A 168 4.95 -15.47 22.72
CA ALA A 168 5.66 -14.27 23.12
C ALA A 168 7.04 -14.19 22.46
N VAL A 169 7.46 -12.97 22.12
CA VAL A 169 8.84 -12.72 21.67
C VAL A 169 9.82 -12.98 22.81
N LYS A 170 11.04 -13.36 22.44
CA LYS A 170 12.17 -13.41 23.40
C LYS A 170 12.97 -12.14 23.23
N PHE A 171 13.09 -11.36 24.31
CA PHE A 171 13.96 -10.19 24.30
C PHE A 171 15.43 -10.61 24.32
N ALA A 172 16.22 -9.94 23.49
CA ALA A 172 17.67 -10.02 23.53
C ALA A 172 18.24 -8.82 24.32
N ASP A 173 19.49 -8.95 24.71
CA ASP A 173 20.24 -7.89 25.36
C ASP A 173 20.82 -6.96 24.26
N SER A 174 20.19 -5.80 24.07
CA SER A 174 20.59 -4.84 23.03
C SER A 174 21.98 -4.22 23.31
N ASP A 175 22.47 -4.25 24.55
CA ASP A 175 23.80 -3.74 24.89
C ASP A 175 24.94 -4.63 24.33
N LYS A 176 24.58 -5.85 23.90
CA LYS A 176 25.52 -6.79 23.27
C LYS A 176 25.58 -6.69 21.75
N LEU A 177 24.75 -5.85 21.13
CA LEU A 177 24.78 -5.64 19.68
C LEU A 177 26.07 -4.92 19.27
N ALA A 178 26.70 -5.41 18.21
CA ALA A 178 27.89 -4.79 17.64
C ALA A 178 27.54 -3.93 16.41
N VAL A 179 28.26 -2.82 16.22
CA VAL A 179 28.14 -2.03 14.99
C VAL A 179 28.56 -2.86 13.79
N GLY A 180 27.68 -2.97 12.78
CA GLY A 180 27.86 -3.82 11.61
C GLY A 180 27.25 -5.21 11.74
N GLU A 181 26.61 -5.53 12.85
CA GLU A 181 25.82 -6.76 13.02
C GLU A 181 24.57 -6.75 12.14
N ASN A 182 24.24 -7.93 11.60
CA ASN A 182 23.05 -8.07 10.76
C ASN A 182 21.81 -8.13 11.64
N VAL A 183 20.79 -7.32 11.27
CA VAL A 183 19.50 -7.28 11.94
C VAL A 183 18.37 -7.35 10.92
N MET A 184 17.20 -7.85 11.35
CA MET A 184 15.99 -7.90 10.53
C MET A 184 14.91 -7.05 11.22
N ALA A 185 14.28 -6.15 10.44
CA ALA A 185 13.06 -5.48 10.88
C ALA A 185 11.84 -6.24 10.36
N ILE A 186 10.84 -6.43 11.23
CA ILE A 186 9.58 -7.12 10.91
C ILE A 186 8.43 -6.23 11.40
N GLY A 187 7.42 -6.00 10.52
CA GLY A 187 6.25 -5.20 10.84
C GLY A 187 5.19 -5.19 9.74
#